data_13eefab072786a1b037e9c09539aaffe
#
_entry.id   13eefab072786a1b037e9c09539aaffe
#
_cell.length_a   1.000
_cell.length_b   1.000
_cell.length_c   1.000
_cell.angle_alpha   90.00
_cell.angle_beta   90.00
_cell.angle_gamma   90.00
#
_symmetry.space_group_name_H-M   'P 1'
#
loop_
_entity.id
_entity.type
_entity.pdbx_description
1 polymer ?
#
loop_
_entity_poly.entity_id
_entity_poly.type
_entity_poly.pdbx_seq_one_letter_code
_entity_poly.pdbx_strand_id
1 'polypeptide(L)'
;MTLSRAGFRATVLEQSPMLEETGAGIQLSPNATRILFDLGLRDRLEPHAVKPQMIRVMSGGSDHEIARIPLGDVAERRYGAPFWVIHRGDLQSALANAARDMIDIDVKLGHRFDDFASHANGITVQAYRGNQVVDERGAVLIGADGLWSAVGAKLRSHRKPGFAHRTAWRALVPADSVPDYIRAPAVHLFLGMDAHLVAYPVKAGRLINLVAIVHDKWNETGWNAQGDRAEILRHFARFTWAEPVRELVGVPERWLKWALFDNLSPFTGGTGAVTLIGDAAHPMLPFLAQGAGMAIEDAAVLADRLKENAEDPAAGLRAYEKQRRERTGRVQRTARQQGTIYGRSGPEAVARNFVMKMLGGERLLKRYDWVYNWRHD
;
A
#
# COMPACT_ATOMS: atom_id res chain seq x y z
N MET A 1 -14.74 -1.89 10.71
CA MET A 1 -14.95 -0.51 11.20
C MET A 1 -15.93 0.28 10.31
N THR A 2 -15.67 0.50 9.01
CA THR A 2 -16.60 1.17 8.10
C THR A 2 -17.96 0.44 8.03
N LEU A 3 -17.94 -0.88 7.88
CA LEU A 3 -19.16 -1.72 7.90
C LEU A 3 -19.91 -1.63 9.22
N SER A 4 -19.23 -1.67 10.37
CA SER A 4 -19.87 -1.54 11.69
C SER A 4 -20.53 -0.17 11.84
N ARG A 5 -19.89 0.91 11.41
CA ARG A 5 -20.50 2.25 11.36
C ARG A 5 -21.69 2.37 10.41
N ALA A 6 -21.71 1.55 9.37
CA ALA A 6 -22.85 1.43 8.46
C ALA A 6 -23.98 0.55 9.01
N GLY A 7 -23.83 -0.04 10.21
CA GLY A 7 -24.83 -0.87 10.89
C GLY A 7 -24.72 -2.37 10.60
N PHE A 8 -23.61 -2.82 10.02
CA PHE A 8 -23.39 -4.24 9.71
C PHE A 8 -22.50 -4.91 10.76
N ARG A 9 -22.78 -6.16 11.05
CA ARG A 9 -21.84 -7.04 11.76
C ARG A 9 -20.84 -7.60 10.77
N ALA A 10 -19.56 -7.71 11.20
CA ALA A 10 -18.49 -8.23 10.37
C ALA A 10 -17.69 -9.31 11.11
N THR A 11 -17.58 -10.49 10.50
CA THR A 11 -16.63 -11.53 10.92
C THR A 11 -15.41 -11.44 10.01
N VAL A 12 -14.22 -11.25 10.60
CA VAL A 12 -12.93 -11.20 9.90
C VAL A 12 -12.20 -12.51 10.14
N LEU A 13 -11.96 -13.26 9.07
CA LEU A 13 -11.15 -14.49 9.11
C LEU A 13 -9.71 -14.15 8.71
N GLU A 14 -8.76 -14.36 9.61
CA GLU A 14 -7.33 -14.16 9.36
C GLU A 14 -6.60 -15.50 9.50
N GLN A 15 -5.87 -15.89 8.45
CA GLN A 15 -5.17 -17.19 8.43
C GLN A 15 -4.00 -17.27 9.41
N SER A 16 -3.35 -16.13 9.73
CA SER A 16 -2.29 -16.13 10.73
C SER A 16 -2.85 -16.32 12.13
N PRO A 17 -2.21 -17.13 12.98
CA PRO A 17 -2.60 -17.28 14.38
C PRO A 17 -2.31 -16.04 15.22
N MET A 18 -1.51 -15.12 14.71
CA MET A 18 -1.19 -13.83 15.33
C MET A 18 -1.03 -12.75 14.27
N LEU A 19 -1.29 -11.52 14.64
CA LEU A 19 -1.01 -10.36 13.79
C LEU A 19 0.48 -10.05 13.92
N GLU A 20 1.25 -10.40 12.89
CA GLU A 20 2.70 -10.21 12.89
C GLU A 20 3.09 -8.78 12.52
N GLU A 21 4.06 -8.22 13.23
CA GLU A 21 4.71 -6.99 12.82
C GLU A 21 5.62 -7.24 11.60
N THR A 22 5.11 -7.00 10.40
CA THR A 22 5.98 -6.96 9.22
C THR A 22 6.78 -5.66 9.21
N GLY A 23 8.09 -5.76 9.42
CA GLY A 23 9.00 -4.62 9.47
C GLY A 23 9.07 -3.82 8.16
N ALA A 24 8.11 -2.92 7.95
CA ALA A 24 8.07 -2.02 6.80
C ALA A 24 7.39 -0.71 7.15
N GLY A 25 7.83 0.36 6.48
CA GLY A 25 7.12 1.62 6.47
C GLY A 25 5.98 1.61 5.45
N ILE A 26 4.99 2.43 5.70
CA ILE A 26 3.87 2.70 4.79
C ILE A 26 3.62 4.21 4.71
N GLN A 27 3.23 4.67 3.54
CA GLN A 27 2.87 6.07 3.30
C GLN A 27 1.35 6.17 3.24
N LEU A 28 0.78 7.08 4.01
CA LEU A 28 -0.64 7.37 4.09
C LEU A 28 -0.86 8.79 3.55
N SER A 29 -1.33 8.89 2.33
CA SER A 29 -1.65 10.16 1.70
C SER A 29 -3.01 10.71 2.18
N PRO A 30 -3.32 12.00 1.93
CA PRO A 30 -4.51 12.66 2.46
C PRO A 30 -5.84 11.97 2.21
N ASN A 31 -6.01 11.27 1.10
CA ASN A 31 -7.19 10.45 0.83
C ASN A 31 -7.38 9.31 1.85
N ALA A 32 -6.27 8.70 2.30
CA ALA A 32 -6.30 7.62 3.30
C ALA A 32 -6.42 8.17 4.74
N THR A 33 -5.61 9.17 5.09
CA THR A 33 -5.62 9.72 6.46
C THR A 33 -6.95 10.36 6.82
N ARG A 34 -7.64 10.99 5.85
CA ARG A 34 -9.00 11.53 6.05
C ARG A 34 -9.96 10.45 6.52
N ILE A 35 -10.03 9.33 5.80
CA ILE A 35 -10.92 8.22 6.16
C ILE A 35 -10.56 7.65 7.54
N LEU A 36 -9.26 7.48 7.81
CA LEU A 36 -8.82 7.00 9.13
C LEU A 36 -9.20 7.97 10.25
N PHE A 37 -9.17 9.28 10.00
CA PHE A 37 -9.59 10.30 10.97
C PHE A 37 -11.12 10.31 11.15
N ASP A 38 -11.85 10.19 10.07
CA ASP A 38 -13.31 10.03 10.13
C ASP A 38 -13.69 8.77 10.91
N LEU A 39 -12.87 7.73 10.88
CA LEU A 39 -13.01 6.54 11.72
C LEU A 39 -12.57 6.73 13.19
N GLY A 40 -12.11 7.93 13.58
CA GLY A 40 -11.69 8.23 14.96
C GLY A 40 -10.32 7.65 15.32
N LEU A 41 -9.48 7.35 14.32
CA LEU A 41 -8.17 6.73 14.55
C LEU A 41 -7.03 7.73 14.71
N ARG A 42 -7.28 9.03 14.60
CA ARG A 42 -6.24 10.05 14.64
C ARG A 42 -5.36 9.91 15.87
N ASP A 43 -5.97 9.93 17.06
CA ASP A 43 -5.24 9.92 18.34
C ASP A 43 -4.46 8.61 18.57
N ARG A 44 -4.89 7.51 17.94
CA ARG A 44 -4.19 6.21 17.98
C ARG A 44 -3.02 6.11 17.03
N LEU A 45 -3.03 6.87 15.94
CA LEU A 45 -2.02 6.81 14.87
C LEU A 45 -0.95 7.90 15.00
N GLU A 46 -1.35 9.12 15.39
CA GLU A 46 -0.49 10.30 15.44
C GLU A 46 0.79 10.11 16.27
N PRO A 47 0.76 9.45 17.46
CA PRO A 47 1.96 9.21 18.25
C PRO A 47 3.01 8.31 17.58
N HIS A 48 2.60 7.52 16.58
CA HIS A 48 3.46 6.57 15.86
C HIS A 48 3.84 7.05 14.46
N ALA A 49 3.13 8.04 13.94
CA ALA A 49 3.33 8.59 12.62
C ALA A 49 4.44 9.65 12.61
N VAL A 50 4.98 9.88 11.41
CA VAL A 50 5.78 11.07 11.11
C VAL A 50 5.05 11.82 10.01
N LYS A 51 4.98 13.17 10.12
CA LYS A 51 4.44 14.08 9.10
C LYS A 51 5.59 14.65 8.28
N PRO A 52 5.91 14.07 7.10
CA PRO A 52 6.97 14.57 6.26
C PRO A 52 6.65 15.98 5.79
N GLN A 53 7.65 16.85 5.81
CA GLN A 53 7.49 18.23 5.32
C GLN A 53 7.58 18.31 3.80
N MET A 54 8.21 17.31 3.17
CA MET A 54 8.43 17.27 1.73
C MET A 54 8.77 15.88 1.22
N ILE A 55 8.65 15.70 -0.11
CA ILE A 55 9.36 14.64 -0.83
C ILE A 55 10.57 15.30 -1.51
N ARG A 56 11.77 14.82 -1.20
CA ARG A 56 13.01 15.21 -1.88
C ARG A 56 13.32 14.23 -2.98
N VAL A 57 13.24 14.67 -4.22
CA VAL A 57 13.64 13.87 -5.37
C VAL A 57 15.11 14.16 -5.67
N MET A 58 15.95 13.13 -5.52
CA MET A 58 17.40 13.22 -5.61
C MET A 58 17.90 12.46 -6.84
N SER A 59 18.96 12.94 -7.43
CA SER A 59 19.72 12.14 -8.41
C SER A 59 20.54 11.08 -7.67
N GLY A 60 20.33 9.82 -8.00
CA GLY A 60 21.13 8.73 -7.42
C GLY A 60 22.61 8.75 -7.85
N GLY A 61 22.91 9.38 -8.98
CA GLY A 61 24.27 9.40 -9.53
C GLY A 61 25.11 10.62 -9.14
N SER A 62 24.50 11.69 -8.61
CA SER A 62 25.22 12.93 -8.33
C SER A 62 24.88 13.57 -6.99
N ASP A 63 24.01 12.94 -6.19
CA ASP A 63 23.51 13.44 -4.91
C ASP A 63 22.92 14.88 -4.97
N HIS A 64 22.51 15.33 -6.16
CA HIS A 64 21.87 16.62 -6.34
C HIS A 64 20.35 16.49 -6.22
N GLU A 65 19.71 17.48 -5.57
CA GLU A 65 18.27 17.58 -5.50
C GLU A 65 17.71 17.98 -6.88
N ILE A 66 16.84 17.13 -7.45
CA ILE A 66 16.16 17.37 -8.72
C ILE A 66 14.91 18.22 -8.47
N ALA A 67 14.14 17.88 -7.45
CA ALA A 67 12.91 18.57 -7.09
C ALA A 67 12.57 18.37 -5.62
N ARG A 68 11.83 19.33 -5.07
CA ARG A 68 11.30 19.29 -3.71
C ARG A 68 9.79 19.51 -3.77
N ILE A 69 9.04 18.45 -3.45
CA ILE A 69 7.57 18.50 -3.46
C ILE A 69 7.11 18.82 -2.03
N PRO A 70 6.48 19.97 -1.78
CA PRO A 70 6.05 20.33 -0.43
C PRO A 70 4.94 19.39 0.04
N LEU A 71 5.03 18.98 1.30
CA LEU A 71 4.01 18.25 2.05
C LEU A 71 3.66 19.04 3.33
N GLY A 72 3.73 18.40 4.48
CA GLY A 72 3.50 19.04 5.77
C GLY A 72 2.21 19.85 5.79
N ASP A 73 2.31 21.08 6.24
CA ASP A 73 1.15 21.99 6.32
C ASP A 73 0.63 22.43 4.95
N VAL A 74 1.47 22.45 3.93
CA VAL A 74 1.05 22.79 2.55
C VAL A 74 0.05 21.77 2.03
N ALA A 75 0.38 20.48 2.15
CA ALA A 75 -0.51 19.41 1.73
C ALA A 75 -1.76 19.33 2.63
N GLU A 76 -1.60 19.47 3.94
CA GLU A 76 -2.72 19.42 4.87
C GLU A 76 -3.73 20.56 4.61
N ARG A 77 -3.28 21.81 4.43
CA ARG A 77 -4.19 22.90 4.05
C ARG A 77 -4.85 22.69 2.70
N ARG A 78 -4.12 22.12 1.73
CA ARG A 78 -4.64 21.89 0.37
C ARG A 78 -5.69 20.79 0.31
N TYR A 79 -5.48 19.70 1.03
CA TYR A 79 -6.29 18.48 0.93
C TYR A 79 -7.18 18.22 2.15
N GLY A 80 -7.04 19.01 3.21
CA GLY A 80 -7.83 18.89 4.45
C GLY A 80 -7.44 17.71 5.35
N ALA A 81 -6.33 17.03 5.04
CA ALA A 81 -5.78 15.95 5.86
C ALA A 81 -4.26 15.86 5.62
N PRO A 82 -3.45 15.41 6.59
CA PRO A 82 -2.01 15.33 6.45
C PRO A 82 -1.58 14.14 5.58
N PHE A 83 -0.38 14.25 5.01
CA PHE A 83 0.37 13.12 4.51
C PHE A 83 1.21 12.57 5.66
N TRP A 84 1.07 11.29 5.98
CA TRP A 84 1.81 10.60 7.03
C TRP A 84 2.65 9.45 6.49
N VAL A 85 3.75 9.17 7.17
CA VAL A 85 4.48 7.91 7.06
C VAL A 85 4.47 7.23 8.42
N ILE A 86 4.24 5.93 8.44
CA ILE A 86 4.08 5.17 9.67
C ILE A 86 4.67 3.77 9.49
N HIS A 87 5.05 3.12 10.56
CA HIS A 87 5.39 1.70 10.52
C HIS A 87 4.12 0.86 10.32
N ARG A 88 4.17 -0.12 9.43
CA ARG A 88 2.99 -0.93 9.07
C ARG A 88 2.40 -1.67 10.28
N GLY A 89 3.26 -2.19 11.17
CA GLY A 89 2.81 -2.84 12.40
C GLY A 89 2.06 -1.90 13.34
N ASP A 90 2.47 -0.61 13.42
CA ASP A 90 1.76 0.37 14.26
C ASP A 90 0.37 0.67 13.70
N LEU A 91 0.26 0.82 12.37
CA LEU A 91 -1.05 0.96 11.71
C LEU A 91 -1.93 -0.27 11.94
N GLN A 92 -1.38 -1.47 11.76
CA GLN A 92 -2.10 -2.73 11.98
C GLN A 92 -2.58 -2.86 13.43
N SER A 93 -1.71 -2.56 14.41
CA SER A 93 -2.05 -2.62 15.83
C SER A 93 -3.15 -1.61 16.19
N ALA A 94 -3.06 -0.38 15.68
CA ALA A 94 -4.09 0.64 15.91
C ALA A 94 -5.46 0.20 15.34
N LEU A 95 -5.47 -0.34 14.12
CA LEU A 95 -6.68 -0.87 13.48
C LEU A 95 -7.25 -2.08 14.23
N ALA A 96 -6.40 -3.03 14.61
CA ALA A 96 -6.82 -4.24 15.32
C ALA A 96 -7.40 -3.92 16.70
N ASN A 97 -6.76 -3.01 17.45
CA ASN A 97 -7.25 -2.58 18.75
C ASN A 97 -8.59 -1.84 18.62
N ALA A 98 -8.70 -0.93 17.65
CA ALA A 98 -9.97 -0.25 17.41
C ALA A 98 -11.09 -1.20 16.96
N ALA A 99 -10.77 -2.23 16.19
CA ALA A 99 -11.74 -3.24 15.80
C ALA A 99 -12.23 -4.08 16.99
N ARG A 100 -11.33 -4.43 17.93
CA ARG A 100 -11.71 -5.16 19.17
C ARG A 100 -12.63 -4.38 20.09
N ASP A 101 -12.54 -3.04 20.06
CA ASP A 101 -13.42 -2.18 20.86
C ASP A 101 -14.85 -2.10 20.27
N MET A 102 -15.09 -2.65 19.07
CA MET A 102 -16.38 -2.63 18.39
C MET A 102 -17.11 -3.96 18.55
N ILE A 103 -18.28 -3.95 19.18
CA ILE A 103 -19.09 -5.15 19.46
C ILE A 103 -19.57 -5.88 18.18
N ASP A 104 -19.67 -5.14 17.08
CA ASP A 104 -20.13 -5.67 15.78
C ASP A 104 -19.00 -6.26 14.92
N ILE A 105 -17.77 -6.33 15.46
CA ILE A 105 -16.63 -6.90 14.73
C ILE A 105 -16.07 -8.09 15.49
N ASP A 106 -16.11 -9.27 14.86
CA ASP A 106 -15.50 -10.50 15.37
C ASP A 106 -14.26 -10.85 14.54
N VAL A 107 -13.08 -10.83 15.17
CA VAL A 107 -11.80 -11.16 14.49
C VAL A 107 -11.34 -12.54 14.91
N LYS A 108 -11.39 -13.48 13.98
CA LYS A 108 -11.03 -14.88 14.15
C LYS A 108 -9.65 -15.16 13.55
N LEU A 109 -8.62 -15.22 14.40
CA LEU A 109 -7.26 -15.58 14.01
C LEU A 109 -7.10 -17.09 13.80
N GLY A 110 -6.15 -17.50 12.96
CA GLY A 110 -5.89 -18.90 12.63
C GLY A 110 -6.97 -19.55 11.77
N HIS A 111 -7.82 -18.73 11.10
CA HIS A 111 -8.89 -19.21 10.22
C HIS A 111 -8.52 -18.97 8.76
N ARG A 112 -8.14 -20.01 8.05
CA ARG A 112 -7.76 -19.96 6.63
C ARG A 112 -8.97 -20.30 5.75
N PHE A 113 -9.36 -19.36 4.89
CA PHE A 113 -10.41 -19.57 3.90
C PHE A 113 -10.11 -20.80 3.01
N ASP A 114 -11.14 -21.57 2.68
CA ASP A 114 -11.07 -22.72 1.77
C ASP A 114 -12.05 -22.57 0.61
N ASP A 115 -13.35 -22.50 0.90
CA ASP A 115 -14.39 -22.41 -0.13
C ASP A 115 -15.62 -21.63 0.36
N PHE A 116 -16.57 -21.40 -0.54
CA PHE A 116 -17.86 -20.82 -0.21
C PHE A 116 -18.99 -21.42 -1.03
N ALA A 117 -20.19 -21.41 -0.45
CA ALA A 117 -21.42 -21.75 -1.14
C ALA A 117 -22.46 -20.62 -0.99
N SER A 118 -23.04 -20.20 -2.12
CA SER A 118 -24.11 -19.19 -2.15
C SER A 118 -25.47 -19.87 -2.02
N HIS A 119 -26.36 -19.24 -1.25
CA HIS A 119 -27.73 -19.69 -1.00
C HIS A 119 -28.71 -18.54 -1.27
N ALA A 120 -30.01 -18.84 -1.28
CA ALA A 120 -31.04 -17.81 -1.46
C ALA A 120 -30.98 -16.70 -0.37
N ASN A 121 -30.53 -17.06 0.85
CA ASN A 121 -30.53 -16.18 2.02
C ASN A 121 -29.12 -15.77 2.45
N GLY A 122 -28.10 -15.86 1.58
CA GLY A 122 -26.74 -15.44 1.90
C GLY A 122 -25.65 -16.40 1.43
N ILE A 123 -24.59 -16.49 2.19
CA ILE A 123 -23.40 -17.24 1.85
C ILE A 123 -22.89 -18.03 3.07
N THR A 124 -22.43 -19.26 2.83
CA THR A 124 -21.66 -20.05 3.81
C THR A 124 -20.23 -20.08 3.35
N VAL A 125 -19.32 -19.67 4.22
CA VAL A 125 -17.86 -19.68 4.01
C VAL A 125 -17.28 -20.82 4.81
N GLN A 126 -16.52 -21.67 4.13
CA GLN A 126 -15.78 -22.75 4.76
C GLN A 126 -14.34 -22.32 5.01
N ALA A 127 -13.86 -22.53 6.22
CA ALA A 127 -12.50 -22.21 6.62
C ALA A 127 -11.88 -23.34 7.45
N TYR A 128 -10.55 -23.38 7.47
CA TYR A 128 -9.79 -24.28 8.35
C TYR A 128 -9.30 -23.53 9.58
N ARG A 129 -9.58 -24.07 10.76
CA ARG A 129 -8.92 -23.72 12.02
C ARG A 129 -7.99 -24.86 12.44
N GLY A 130 -6.72 -24.74 12.13
CA GLY A 130 -5.82 -25.90 12.18
C GLY A 130 -6.29 -26.98 11.20
N ASN A 131 -6.63 -28.18 11.71
CA ASN A 131 -7.17 -29.29 10.91
C ASN A 131 -8.70 -29.40 10.94
N GLN A 132 -9.38 -28.48 11.65
CA GLN A 132 -10.83 -28.51 11.76
C GLN A 132 -11.45 -27.61 10.67
N VAL A 133 -12.47 -28.13 10.00
CA VAL A 133 -13.31 -27.35 9.09
C VAL A 133 -14.36 -26.63 9.94
N VAL A 134 -14.52 -25.33 9.69
CA VAL A 134 -15.51 -24.48 10.33
C VAL A 134 -16.30 -23.72 9.28
N ASP A 135 -17.58 -23.56 9.50
CA ASP A 135 -18.47 -22.83 8.62
C ASP A 135 -18.88 -21.48 9.25
N GLU A 136 -18.78 -20.42 8.47
CA GLU A 136 -19.24 -19.09 8.83
C GLU A 136 -20.35 -18.66 7.86
N ARG A 137 -21.38 -17.99 8.38
CA ARG A 137 -22.53 -17.55 7.57
C ARG A 137 -22.62 -16.04 7.55
N GLY A 138 -22.97 -15.51 6.40
CA GLY A 138 -23.17 -14.08 6.23
C GLY A 138 -24.05 -13.74 5.05
N ALA A 139 -24.42 -12.47 4.92
CA ALA A 139 -25.12 -11.95 3.76
C ALA A 139 -24.19 -11.84 2.54
N VAL A 140 -22.91 -11.47 2.78
CA VAL A 140 -21.90 -11.27 1.73
C VAL A 140 -20.54 -11.82 2.17
N LEU A 141 -19.69 -12.18 1.20
CA LEU A 141 -18.26 -12.48 1.37
C LEU A 141 -17.43 -11.41 0.70
N ILE A 142 -16.48 -10.85 1.45
CA ILE A 142 -15.54 -9.84 0.97
C ILE A 142 -14.14 -10.42 1.03
N GLY A 143 -13.54 -10.71 -0.11
CA GLY A 143 -12.15 -11.14 -0.21
C GLY A 143 -11.21 -9.94 -0.04
N ALA A 144 -10.53 -9.90 1.11
CA ALA A 144 -9.50 -8.90 1.45
C ALA A 144 -8.13 -9.57 1.65
N ASP A 145 -7.91 -10.72 1.01
CA ASP A 145 -6.86 -11.68 1.22
C ASP A 145 -5.62 -11.45 0.32
N GLY A 146 -5.49 -10.22 -0.19
CA GLY A 146 -4.28 -9.71 -0.82
C GLY A 146 -4.01 -10.24 -2.22
N LEU A 147 -2.76 -10.05 -2.65
CA LEU A 147 -2.30 -10.32 -4.01
C LEU A 147 -2.59 -11.75 -4.51
N TRP A 148 -2.48 -12.73 -3.63
CA TRP A 148 -2.69 -14.15 -3.92
C TRP A 148 -4.04 -14.65 -3.45
N SER A 149 -5.06 -13.82 -3.57
CA SER A 149 -6.41 -14.05 -3.07
C SER A 149 -6.96 -15.45 -3.38
N ALA A 150 -7.24 -16.20 -2.33
CA ALA A 150 -7.91 -17.49 -2.42
C ALA A 150 -9.41 -17.34 -2.76
N VAL A 151 -10.06 -16.29 -2.21
CA VAL A 151 -11.43 -15.93 -2.58
C VAL A 151 -11.48 -15.55 -4.07
N GLY A 152 -10.53 -14.72 -4.52
CA GLY A 152 -10.41 -14.32 -5.92
C GLY A 152 -10.22 -15.53 -6.85
N ALA A 153 -9.42 -16.50 -6.46
CA ALA A 153 -9.18 -17.70 -7.27
C ALA A 153 -10.46 -18.52 -7.56
N LYS A 154 -11.48 -18.41 -6.69
CA LYS A 154 -12.81 -19.03 -6.90
C LYS A 154 -13.71 -18.22 -7.86
N LEU A 155 -13.35 -16.99 -8.18
CA LEU A 155 -14.12 -16.12 -9.07
C LEU A 155 -13.65 -16.24 -10.51
N ARG A 156 -14.57 -16.44 -11.46
CA ARG A 156 -14.25 -16.57 -12.91
C ARG A 156 -13.61 -15.31 -13.50
N SER A 157 -13.88 -14.16 -12.91
CA SER A 157 -13.36 -12.85 -13.35
C SER A 157 -11.95 -12.55 -12.85
N HIS A 158 -11.45 -13.30 -11.87
CA HIS A 158 -10.14 -13.07 -11.28
C HIS A 158 -9.02 -13.59 -12.18
N ARG A 159 -7.98 -12.80 -12.34
CA ARG A 159 -6.77 -13.14 -13.09
C ARG A 159 -5.56 -13.17 -12.17
N LYS A 160 -4.69 -14.15 -12.37
CA LYS A 160 -3.43 -14.24 -11.63
C LYS A 160 -2.55 -13.01 -11.92
N PRO A 161 -1.92 -12.44 -10.90
CA PRO A 161 -0.97 -11.35 -11.06
C PRO A 161 0.23 -11.78 -11.93
N GLY A 162 0.70 -10.87 -12.77
CA GLY A 162 1.89 -11.06 -13.58
C GLY A 162 3.13 -10.46 -12.92
N PHE A 163 4.29 -11.06 -13.13
CA PHE A 163 5.57 -10.55 -12.65
C PHE A 163 5.95 -9.25 -13.38
N ALA A 164 6.29 -8.21 -12.61
CA ALA A 164 6.61 -6.89 -13.16
C ALA A 164 8.10 -6.71 -13.49
N HIS A 165 8.90 -7.77 -13.47
CA HIS A 165 10.36 -7.75 -13.68
C HIS A 165 11.10 -6.79 -12.76
N ARG A 166 10.63 -6.69 -11.52
CA ARG A 166 11.21 -5.86 -10.47
C ARG A 166 11.13 -6.55 -9.13
N THR A 167 12.17 -6.34 -8.34
CA THR A 167 12.24 -6.81 -6.95
C THR A 167 12.32 -5.61 -6.02
N ALA A 168 11.52 -5.62 -4.99
CA ALA A 168 11.61 -4.65 -3.92
C ALA A 168 12.40 -5.24 -2.76
N TRP A 169 13.36 -4.46 -2.26
CA TRP A 169 14.18 -4.73 -1.11
C TRP A 169 13.83 -3.74 -0.02
N ARG A 170 13.68 -4.20 1.20
CA ARG A 170 13.37 -3.33 2.32
C ARG A 170 14.20 -3.67 3.54
N ALA A 171 14.52 -2.63 4.29
CA ALA A 171 15.17 -2.73 5.58
C ALA A 171 14.66 -1.63 6.51
N LEU A 172 14.74 -1.90 7.81
CA LEU A 172 14.61 -0.90 8.85
C LEU A 172 15.96 -0.77 9.54
N VAL A 173 16.40 0.46 9.74
CA VAL A 173 17.65 0.75 10.46
C VAL A 173 17.39 1.79 11.56
N PRO A 174 18.17 1.79 12.65
CA PRO A 174 18.12 2.85 13.66
C PRO A 174 18.38 4.22 13.02
N ALA A 175 17.69 5.25 13.47
CA ALA A 175 17.84 6.59 12.89
C ALA A 175 19.25 7.16 13.08
N ASP A 176 19.94 6.80 14.16
CA ASP A 176 21.32 7.22 14.45
C ASP A 176 22.37 6.56 13.54
N SER A 177 22.03 5.48 12.83
CA SER A 177 22.92 4.81 11.88
C SER A 177 22.99 5.47 10.50
N VAL A 178 22.20 6.51 10.26
CA VAL A 178 22.15 7.23 8.98
C VAL A 178 22.47 8.72 9.15
N PRO A 179 22.90 9.41 8.06
CA PRO A 179 23.19 10.85 8.10
C PRO A 179 21.96 11.69 8.52
N ASP A 180 22.22 12.85 9.15
CA ASP A 180 21.20 13.75 9.68
C ASP A 180 20.13 14.16 8.65
N TYR A 181 20.53 14.39 7.42
CA TYR A 181 19.60 14.78 6.36
C TYR A 181 18.56 13.68 6.03
N ILE A 182 18.91 12.40 6.26
CA ILE A 182 17.96 11.27 6.08
C ILE A 182 17.01 11.15 7.28
N ARG A 183 17.45 11.57 8.48
CA ARG A 183 16.61 11.59 9.69
C ARG A 183 15.56 12.68 9.67
N ALA A 184 15.77 13.73 8.87
CA ALA A 184 14.81 14.81 8.73
C ALA A 184 13.42 14.28 8.36
N PRO A 185 12.32 14.93 8.79
CA PRO A 185 10.95 14.53 8.45
C PRO A 185 10.66 14.79 6.97
N ALA A 186 11.20 13.95 6.11
CA ALA A 186 11.07 13.99 4.66
C ALA A 186 11.02 12.57 4.08
N VAL A 187 10.44 12.45 2.89
CA VAL A 187 10.58 11.26 2.05
C VAL A 187 11.68 11.54 1.03
N HIS A 188 12.75 10.79 1.09
CA HIS A 188 13.86 10.87 0.12
C HIS A 188 13.65 9.84 -0.97
N LEU A 189 13.63 10.27 -2.21
CA LEU A 189 13.51 9.43 -3.41
C LEU A 189 14.75 9.63 -4.28
N PHE A 190 15.65 8.66 -4.28
CA PHE A 190 16.86 8.67 -5.11
C PHE A 190 16.57 7.92 -6.41
N LEU A 191 16.68 8.62 -7.54
CA LEU A 191 16.43 8.08 -8.88
C LEU A 191 17.74 7.74 -9.57
N GLY A 192 17.90 6.50 -9.97
CA GLY A 192 19.09 6.03 -10.71
C GLY A 192 18.72 5.12 -11.88
N MET A 193 19.74 4.60 -12.54
CA MET A 193 19.57 3.69 -13.66
C MET A 193 19.06 2.32 -13.16
N ASP A 194 17.93 1.87 -13.71
CA ASP A 194 17.30 0.57 -13.43
C ASP A 194 16.94 0.31 -11.95
N ALA A 195 17.13 1.31 -11.08
CA ALA A 195 16.78 1.22 -9.67
C ALA A 195 16.42 2.58 -9.10
N HIS A 196 15.74 2.56 -7.96
CA HIS A 196 15.55 3.74 -7.12
C HIS A 196 15.52 3.30 -5.64
N LEU A 197 15.87 4.24 -4.78
CA LEU A 197 15.84 4.05 -3.33
C LEU A 197 14.89 5.08 -2.72
N VAL A 198 14.04 4.62 -1.81
CA VAL A 198 13.18 5.49 -0.98
C VAL A 198 13.61 5.34 0.47
N ALA A 199 13.80 6.46 1.15
CA ALA A 199 14.13 6.50 2.57
C ALA A 199 13.22 7.48 3.30
N TYR A 200 12.68 7.08 4.45
CA TYR A 200 11.86 7.96 5.29
C TYR A 200 11.79 7.46 6.74
N PRO A 201 11.62 8.36 7.72
CA PRO A 201 11.50 8.00 9.12
C PRO A 201 10.16 7.33 9.43
N VAL A 202 10.18 6.36 10.35
CA VAL A 202 9.01 5.66 10.90
C VAL A 202 9.17 5.47 12.42
N LYS A 203 8.17 4.90 13.11
CA LYS A 203 8.20 4.72 14.58
C LYS A 203 8.49 6.04 15.30
N ALA A 204 7.76 7.11 14.94
CA ALA A 204 7.99 8.48 15.45
C ALA A 204 9.44 8.99 15.25
N GLY A 205 10.08 8.60 14.14
CA GLY A 205 11.44 9.03 13.78
C GLY A 205 12.56 8.18 14.34
N ARG A 206 12.28 7.14 15.13
CA ARG A 206 13.31 6.28 15.72
C ARG A 206 13.97 5.32 14.72
N LEU A 207 13.26 4.95 13.69
CA LEU A 207 13.76 4.07 12.64
C LEU A 207 13.63 4.75 11.28
N ILE A 208 14.53 4.39 10.37
CA ILE A 208 14.46 4.76 8.95
C ILE A 208 14.06 3.53 8.16
N ASN A 209 13.00 3.68 7.38
CA ASN A 209 12.57 2.68 6.41
C ASN A 209 13.29 2.92 5.09
N LEU A 210 13.98 1.91 4.61
CA LEU A 210 14.65 1.89 3.32
C LEU A 210 13.93 0.92 2.39
N VAL A 211 13.59 1.38 1.19
CA VAL A 211 12.99 0.56 0.13
C VAL A 211 13.76 0.79 -1.15
N ALA A 212 14.48 -0.21 -1.61
CA ALA A 212 15.14 -0.20 -2.91
C ALA A 212 14.32 -1.05 -3.88
N ILE A 213 14.02 -0.51 -5.05
CA ILE A 213 13.36 -1.26 -6.13
C ILE A 213 14.33 -1.33 -7.30
N VAL A 214 14.63 -2.55 -7.72
CA VAL A 214 15.60 -2.84 -8.76
C VAL A 214 14.95 -3.63 -9.89
N HIS A 215 15.44 -3.48 -11.11
CA HIS A 215 15.07 -4.36 -12.21
C HIS A 215 15.72 -5.72 -12.00
N ASP A 216 14.92 -6.79 -12.01
CA ASP A 216 15.35 -8.13 -11.64
C ASP A 216 14.56 -9.20 -12.37
N LYS A 217 15.10 -10.42 -12.40
CA LYS A 217 14.46 -11.62 -12.94
C LYS A 217 13.94 -12.56 -11.85
N TRP A 218 14.30 -12.31 -10.58
CA TRP A 218 13.86 -13.12 -9.45
C TRP A 218 12.35 -12.93 -9.23
N ASN A 219 11.59 -14.01 -9.31
CA ASN A 219 10.12 -13.98 -9.37
C ASN A 219 9.45 -14.93 -8.36
N GLU A 220 10.14 -15.30 -7.29
CA GLU A 220 9.54 -16.14 -6.26
C GLU A 220 8.37 -15.42 -5.57
N THR A 221 7.34 -16.19 -5.28
CA THR A 221 6.17 -15.70 -4.55
C THR A 221 6.48 -15.63 -3.05
N GLY A 222 6.02 -14.58 -2.38
CA GLY A 222 6.24 -14.39 -0.95
C GLY A 222 6.57 -12.94 -0.61
N TRP A 223 6.56 -12.64 0.71
CA TRP A 223 6.73 -11.27 1.20
C TRP A 223 7.99 -11.06 2.04
N ASN A 224 8.67 -12.13 2.45
CA ASN A 224 9.71 -12.12 3.47
C ASN A 224 10.92 -12.97 3.08
N ALA A 225 11.23 -13.11 1.79
CA ALA A 225 12.45 -13.78 1.40
C ALA A 225 13.65 -12.99 1.96
N GLN A 226 14.59 -13.69 2.57
CA GLN A 226 15.83 -13.07 3.01
C GLN A 226 16.66 -12.71 1.78
N GLY A 227 17.01 -11.43 1.67
CA GLY A 227 17.86 -10.93 0.60
C GLY A 227 19.34 -11.05 0.96
N ASP A 228 20.17 -11.46 0.00
CA ASP A 228 21.62 -11.41 0.17
C ASP A 228 22.10 -9.95 0.11
N ARG A 229 22.78 -9.50 1.17
CA ARG A 229 23.36 -8.15 1.25
C ARG A 229 24.33 -7.87 0.10
N ALA A 230 25.11 -8.86 -0.31
CA ALA A 230 26.04 -8.69 -1.43
C ALA A 230 25.29 -8.52 -2.77
N GLU A 231 24.11 -9.13 -2.92
CA GLU A 231 23.28 -8.97 -4.11
C GLU A 231 22.76 -7.54 -4.26
N ILE A 232 22.15 -6.99 -3.21
CA ILE A 232 21.65 -5.60 -3.27
C ILE A 232 22.78 -4.61 -3.46
N LEU A 233 23.93 -4.79 -2.81
CA LEU A 233 25.08 -3.93 -2.98
C LEU A 233 25.62 -3.95 -4.43
N ARG A 234 25.55 -5.09 -5.14
CA ARG A 234 25.91 -5.17 -6.57
C ARG A 234 25.01 -4.30 -7.46
N HIS A 235 23.71 -4.21 -7.16
CA HIS A 235 22.79 -3.32 -7.89
C HIS A 235 23.15 -1.84 -7.74
N PHE A 236 23.75 -1.47 -6.59
CA PHE A 236 24.14 -0.10 -6.27
C PHE A 236 25.65 0.14 -6.40
N ALA A 237 26.47 -0.89 -6.64
CA ALA A 237 27.92 -0.77 -6.79
C ALA A 237 28.35 -0.19 -8.14
N ARG A 238 27.45 -0.10 -9.12
CA ARG A 238 27.72 0.51 -10.41
C ARG A 238 28.15 1.96 -10.19
N PHE A 239 29.18 2.41 -10.90
CA PHE A 239 29.74 3.77 -10.85
C PHE A 239 28.72 4.89 -11.18
N THR A 240 27.50 4.53 -11.52
CA THR A 240 26.37 5.44 -11.73
C THR A 240 25.64 5.86 -10.44
N TRP A 241 26.01 5.30 -9.28
CA TRP A 241 25.44 5.66 -7.99
C TRP A 241 26.44 6.44 -7.15
N ALA A 242 26.03 7.59 -6.61
CA ALA A 242 26.84 8.42 -5.74
C ALA A 242 27.19 7.70 -4.43
N GLU A 243 28.34 8.01 -3.88
CA GLU A 243 28.85 7.37 -2.66
C GLU A 243 27.87 7.44 -1.48
N PRO A 244 27.25 8.59 -1.15
CA PRO A 244 26.30 8.66 -0.03
C PRO A 244 25.11 7.70 -0.17
N VAL A 245 24.66 7.45 -1.40
CA VAL A 245 23.55 6.48 -1.64
C VAL A 245 24.03 5.06 -1.46
N ARG A 246 25.25 4.74 -1.92
CA ARG A 246 25.88 3.41 -1.74
C ARG A 246 26.11 3.11 -0.26
N GLU A 247 26.59 4.09 0.50
CA GLU A 247 26.76 4.00 1.95
C GLU A 247 25.41 3.72 2.62
N LEU A 248 24.36 4.47 2.26
CA LEU A 248 23.02 4.28 2.82
C LEU A 248 22.46 2.87 2.54
N VAL A 249 22.68 2.33 1.34
CA VAL A 249 22.29 0.94 1.00
C VAL A 249 23.15 -0.08 1.77
N GLY A 250 24.36 0.31 2.16
CA GLY A 250 25.28 -0.50 2.95
C GLY A 250 24.96 -0.57 4.45
N VAL A 251 24.15 0.36 4.98
CA VAL A 251 23.83 0.41 6.42
C VAL A 251 23.11 -0.85 6.91
N PRO A 252 22.08 -1.39 6.25
CA PRO A 252 21.39 -2.57 6.75
C PRO A 252 22.26 -3.82 6.71
N GLU A 253 22.31 -4.55 7.82
CA GLU A 253 22.89 -5.89 7.87
C GLU A 253 21.99 -6.93 7.19
N ARG A 254 20.66 -6.73 7.25
CA ARG A 254 19.65 -7.63 6.70
C ARG A 254 18.69 -6.88 5.80
N TRP A 255 18.44 -7.48 4.64
CA TRP A 255 17.43 -7.04 3.71
C TRP A 255 16.39 -8.14 3.53
N LEU A 256 15.13 -7.74 3.46
CA LEU A 256 14.05 -8.59 2.99
C LEU A 256 13.74 -8.22 1.55
N LYS A 257 13.47 -9.23 0.70
CA LYS A 257 13.12 -8.99 -0.70
C LYS A 257 11.82 -9.70 -1.08
N TRP A 258 11.11 -9.13 -2.04
CA TRP A 258 9.96 -9.75 -2.69
C TRP A 258 9.84 -9.30 -4.14
N ALA A 259 9.41 -10.22 -4.99
CA ALA A 259 9.12 -9.93 -6.37
C ALA A 259 7.84 -9.08 -6.47
N LEU A 260 7.83 -8.09 -7.36
CA LEU A 260 6.67 -7.25 -7.59
C LEU A 260 5.78 -7.88 -8.68
N PHE A 261 4.52 -8.02 -8.33
CA PHE A 261 3.48 -8.49 -9.22
C PHE A 261 2.37 -7.46 -9.30
N ASP A 262 1.72 -7.39 -10.45
CA ASP A 262 0.51 -6.61 -10.61
C ASP A 262 -0.44 -7.27 -11.61
N ASN A 263 -1.63 -6.72 -11.74
CA ASN A 263 -2.61 -7.17 -12.73
C ASN A 263 -2.98 -6.02 -13.66
N LEU A 264 -2.76 -6.23 -14.97
CA LEU A 264 -3.11 -5.25 -16.00
C LEU A 264 -4.61 -5.20 -16.29
N SER A 265 -5.29 -6.28 -16.00
CA SER A 265 -6.72 -6.37 -16.24
C SER A 265 -7.47 -5.84 -15.03
N PRO A 266 -8.32 -4.82 -15.19
CA PRO A 266 -9.12 -4.34 -14.07
C PRO A 266 -10.00 -5.49 -13.55
N PHE A 267 -10.23 -5.50 -12.25
CA PHE A 267 -11.21 -6.38 -11.63
C PHE A 267 -12.59 -6.08 -12.21
N THR A 268 -13.19 -7.07 -12.84
CA THR A 268 -14.46 -6.88 -13.56
C THR A 268 -15.69 -7.08 -12.68
N GLY A 269 -15.50 -7.52 -11.45
CA GLY A 269 -16.53 -7.73 -10.45
C GLY A 269 -16.54 -9.15 -9.90
N GLY A 270 -17.18 -9.31 -8.75
CA GLY A 270 -17.46 -10.60 -8.13
C GLY A 270 -18.68 -11.29 -8.72
N THR A 271 -19.24 -12.24 -8.00
CA THR A 271 -20.43 -13.00 -8.40
C THR A 271 -21.42 -13.07 -7.23
N GLY A 272 -22.68 -12.73 -7.47
CA GLY A 272 -23.71 -12.77 -6.43
C GLY A 272 -23.30 -11.98 -5.19
N ALA A 273 -23.28 -12.63 -4.05
CA ALA A 273 -22.93 -12.06 -2.74
C ALA A 273 -21.42 -12.01 -2.45
N VAL A 274 -20.54 -12.10 -3.46
CA VAL A 274 -19.08 -12.10 -3.28
C VAL A 274 -18.44 -10.94 -4.01
N THR A 275 -17.49 -10.26 -3.38
CA THR A 275 -16.62 -9.24 -4.00
C THR A 275 -15.21 -9.27 -3.44
N LEU A 276 -14.29 -8.49 -4.04
CA LEU A 276 -12.91 -8.33 -3.60
C LEU A 276 -12.61 -6.85 -3.29
N ILE A 277 -11.67 -6.60 -2.38
CA ILE A 277 -11.15 -5.26 -2.06
C ILE A 277 -9.62 -5.26 -1.99
N GLY A 278 -9.02 -4.08 -2.08
CA GLY A 278 -7.58 -3.91 -1.97
C GLY A 278 -6.79 -4.71 -3.01
N ASP A 279 -5.65 -5.26 -2.60
CA ASP A 279 -4.76 -6.01 -3.51
C ASP A 279 -5.39 -7.29 -4.07
N ALA A 280 -6.45 -7.82 -3.44
CA ALA A 280 -7.21 -8.94 -4.00
C ALA A 280 -7.97 -8.53 -5.27
N ALA A 281 -8.45 -7.29 -5.33
CA ALA A 281 -9.18 -6.75 -6.48
C ALA A 281 -8.27 -6.05 -7.51
N HIS A 282 -7.29 -5.27 -7.03
CA HIS A 282 -6.49 -4.37 -7.86
C HIS A 282 -5.04 -4.25 -7.36
N PRO A 283 -4.27 -5.34 -7.39
CA PRO A 283 -2.87 -5.29 -7.02
C PRO A 283 -2.13 -4.27 -7.87
N MET A 284 -1.24 -3.49 -7.26
CA MET A 284 -0.56 -2.39 -7.93
C MET A 284 0.90 -2.28 -7.54
N LEU A 285 1.69 -1.75 -8.46
CA LEU A 285 3.09 -1.46 -8.19
C LEU A 285 3.24 -0.29 -7.20
N PRO A 286 4.25 -0.28 -6.33
CA PRO A 286 4.37 0.65 -5.21
C PRO A 286 4.80 2.08 -5.60
N PHE A 287 4.93 2.40 -6.87
CA PHE A 287 5.51 3.68 -7.35
C PHE A 287 4.68 4.93 -7.06
N LEU A 288 3.42 4.79 -6.67
CA LEU A 288 2.58 5.88 -6.19
C LEU A 288 2.32 5.83 -4.68
N ALA A 289 2.80 4.79 -3.99
CA ALA A 289 2.52 4.52 -2.58
C ALA A 289 1.00 4.53 -2.26
N GLN A 290 0.15 3.99 -3.17
CA GLN A 290 -1.31 4.06 -3.04
C GLN A 290 -2.00 2.73 -2.71
N GLY A 291 -1.30 1.60 -2.61
CA GLY A 291 -1.94 0.31 -2.34
C GLY A 291 -2.84 0.34 -1.10
N ALA A 292 -2.30 0.76 0.04
CA ALA A 292 -3.07 0.91 1.26
C ALA A 292 -4.15 2.01 1.16
N GLY A 293 -3.84 3.13 0.49
CA GLY A 293 -4.82 4.21 0.27
C GLY A 293 -6.05 3.70 -0.49
N MET A 294 -5.85 2.90 -1.54
CA MET A 294 -6.94 2.33 -2.31
C MET A 294 -7.76 1.31 -1.50
N ALA A 295 -7.11 0.46 -0.68
CA ALA A 295 -7.80 -0.48 0.18
C ALA A 295 -8.65 0.23 1.27
N ILE A 296 -8.15 1.34 1.82
CA ILE A 296 -8.89 2.17 2.80
C ILE A 296 -10.08 2.86 2.12
N GLU A 297 -9.90 3.39 0.90
CA GLU A 297 -11.00 3.95 0.12
C GLU A 297 -12.05 2.88 -0.24
N ASP A 298 -11.62 1.67 -0.61
CA ASP A 298 -12.53 0.55 -0.90
C ASP A 298 -13.41 0.25 0.30
N ALA A 299 -12.82 0.19 1.50
CA ALA A 299 -13.57 -0.10 2.72
C ALA A 299 -14.66 0.95 3.02
N ALA A 300 -14.38 2.23 2.74
CA ALA A 300 -15.36 3.29 2.91
C ALA A 300 -16.50 3.18 1.88
N VAL A 301 -16.14 3.13 0.59
CA VAL A 301 -17.15 3.04 -0.50
C VAL A 301 -17.99 1.77 -0.40
N LEU A 302 -17.38 0.64 -0.04
CA LEU A 302 -18.09 -0.62 0.12
C LEU A 302 -19.17 -0.50 1.21
N ALA A 303 -18.82 0.10 2.36
CA ALA A 303 -19.75 0.29 3.46
C ALA A 303 -20.93 1.19 3.06
N ASP A 304 -20.66 2.29 2.34
CA ASP A 304 -21.71 3.20 1.86
C ASP A 304 -22.63 2.50 0.86
N ARG A 305 -22.09 1.79 -0.13
CA ARG A 305 -22.90 1.10 -1.15
C ARG A 305 -23.73 -0.05 -0.56
N LEU A 306 -23.19 -0.77 0.43
CA LEU A 306 -23.98 -1.80 1.14
C LEU A 306 -25.08 -1.18 1.98
N LYS A 307 -24.84 -0.05 2.66
CA LYS A 307 -25.83 0.66 3.43
C LYS A 307 -26.99 1.16 2.56
N GLU A 308 -26.68 1.73 1.40
CA GLU A 308 -27.68 2.21 0.44
C GLU A 308 -28.52 1.08 -0.18
N ASN A 309 -27.98 -0.13 -0.21
CA ASN A 309 -28.62 -1.31 -0.80
C ASN A 309 -28.81 -2.42 0.25
N ALA A 310 -29.24 -2.07 1.47
CA ALA A 310 -29.34 -3.02 2.58
C ALA A 310 -30.29 -4.19 2.30
N GLU A 311 -31.36 -3.96 1.51
CA GLU A 311 -32.33 -4.99 1.10
C GLU A 311 -31.78 -5.91 -0.02
N ASP A 312 -30.82 -5.45 -0.82
CA ASP A 312 -30.13 -6.21 -1.85
C ASP A 312 -28.60 -6.01 -1.76
N PRO A 313 -27.93 -6.70 -0.83
CA PRO A 313 -26.49 -6.56 -0.66
C PRO A 313 -25.68 -6.90 -1.92
N ALA A 314 -26.18 -7.80 -2.79
CA ALA A 314 -25.52 -8.13 -4.05
C ALA A 314 -25.50 -6.92 -5.00
N ALA A 315 -26.59 -6.15 -5.09
CA ALA A 315 -26.62 -4.89 -5.83
C ALA A 315 -25.65 -3.87 -5.23
N GLY A 316 -25.55 -3.78 -3.89
CA GLY A 316 -24.57 -2.94 -3.19
C GLY A 316 -23.13 -3.27 -3.57
N LEU A 317 -22.79 -4.57 -3.63
CA LEU A 317 -21.46 -5.01 -4.11
C LEU A 317 -21.19 -4.60 -5.55
N ARG A 318 -22.16 -4.71 -6.45
CA ARG A 318 -22.03 -4.29 -7.88
C ARG A 318 -21.87 -2.77 -7.98
N ALA A 319 -22.58 -2.00 -7.15
CA ALA A 319 -22.45 -0.54 -7.10
C ALA A 319 -21.04 -0.12 -6.64
N TYR A 320 -20.52 -0.76 -5.59
CA TYR A 320 -19.13 -0.59 -5.13
C TYR A 320 -18.12 -0.85 -6.26
N GLU A 321 -18.20 -2.01 -6.90
CA GLU A 321 -17.28 -2.40 -7.97
C GLU A 321 -17.30 -1.43 -9.14
N LYS A 322 -18.48 -0.99 -9.55
CA LYS A 322 -18.66 0.01 -10.61
C LYS A 322 -17.97 1.33 -10.27
N GLN A 323 -18.17 1.82 -9.03
CA GLN A 323 -17.58 3.08 -8.58
C GLN A 323 -16.06 3.01 -8.47
N ARG A 324 -15.50 1.88 -8.02
CA ARG A 324 -14.07 1.75 -7.78
C ARG A 324 -13.26 1.47 -9.03
N ARG A 325 -13.83 0.79 -10.02
CA ARG A 325 -13.13 0.29 -11.22
C ARG A 325 -12.30 1.34 -11.94
N GLU A 326 -12.88 2.50 -12.23
CA GLU A 326 -12.17 3.54 -12.98
C GLU A 326 -11.02 4.12 -12.17
N ARG A 327 -11.28 4.44 -10.89
CA ARG A 327 -10.29 5.05 -10.00
C ARG A 327 -9.10 4.12 -9.75
N THR A 328 -9.34 2.88 -9.32
CA THR A 328 -8.27 1.92 -9.06
C THR A 328 -7.48 1.59 -10.33
N GLY A 329 -8.16 1.43 -11.46
CA GLY A 329 -7.51 1.24 -12.75
C GLY A 329 -6.65 2.44 -13.18
N ARG A 330 -7.08 3.68 -12.89
CA ARG A 330 -6.25 4.89 -13.12
C ARG A 330 -5.01 4.87 -12.25
N VAL A 331 -5.14 4.54 -10.96
CA VAL A 331 -3.99 4.44 -10.04
C VAL A 331 -3.01 3.38 -10.50
N GLN A 332 -3.48 2.19 -10.87
CA GLN A 332 -2.63 1.11 -11.39
C GLN A 332 -1.82 1.55 -12.62
N ARG A 333 -2.49 2.15 -13.62
CA ARG A 333 -1.82 2.65 -14.85
C ARG A 333 -0.81 3.73 -14.52
N THR A 334 -1.16 4.68 -13.64
CA THR A 334 -0.28 5.79 -13.26
C THR A 334 0.92 5.27 -12.45
N ALA A 335 0.72 4.31 -11.54
CA ALA A 335 1.81 3.66 -10.80
C ALA A 335 2.82 3.01 -11.76
N ARG A 336 2.34 2.31 -12.78
CA ARG A 336 3.19 1.70 -13.80
C ARG A 336 3.99 2.73 -14.61
N GLN A 337 3.31 3.78 -15.07
CA GLN A 337 3.96 4.89 -15.78
C GLN A 337 5.03 5.55 -14.91
N GLN A 338 4.74 5.73 -13.63
CA GLN A 338 5.69 6.30 -12.67
C GLN A 338 6.93 5.40 -12.52
N GLY A 339 6.75 4.09 -12.45
CA GLY A 339 7.86 3.13 -12.41
C GLY A 339 8.75 3.18 -13.65
N THR A 340 8.16 3.40 -14.83
CA THR A 340 8.91 3.62 -16.08
C THR A 340 9.68 4.94 -16.03
N ILE A 341 9.05 6.01 -15.53
CA ILE A 341 9.70 7.32 -15.40
C ILE A 341 10.89 7.26 -14.43
N TYR A 342 10.74 6.55 -13.30
CA TYR A 342 11.81 6.41 -12.30
C TYR A 342 13.03 5.66 -12.84
N GLY A 343 12.81 4.62 -13.65
CA GLY A 343 13.88 3.78 -14.21
C GLY A 343 14.57 4.34 -15.46
N ARG A 344 14.21 5.55 -15.94
CA ARG A 344 14.85 6.16 -17.11
C ARG A 344 16.32 6.45 -16.86
N SER A 345 17.16 6.23 -17.88
CA SER A 345 18.62 6.41 -17.84
C SER A 345 19.10 7.30 -19.00
N GLY A 346 20.40 7.68 -19.00
CA GLY A 346 21.00 8.45 -20.07
C GLY A 346 20.26 9.77 -20.38
N PRO A 347 20.12 10.15 -21.66
CA PRO A 347 19.47 11.40 -22.07
C PRO A 347 18.02 11.54 -21.57
N GLU A 348 17.28 10.44 -21.45
CA GLU A 348 15.91 10.47 -20.93
C GLU A 348 15.86 10.82 -19.45
N ALA A 349 16.84 10.37 -18.65
CA ALA A 349 16.94 10.76 -17.25
C ALA A 349 17.26 12.25 -17.11
N VAL A 350 18.14 12.80 -17.97
CA VAL A 350 18.46 14.24 -18.01
C VAL A 350 17.20 15.04 -18.34
N ALA A 351 16.46 14.64 -19.38
CA ALA A 351 15.21 15.30 -19.77
C ALA A 351 14.16 15.22 -18.64
N ARG A 352 13.97 14.05 -18.01
CA ARG A 352 13.11 13.89 -16.84
C ARG A 352 13.47 14.86 -15.72
N ASN A 353 14.74 14.91 -15.34
CA ASN A 353 15.24 15.76 -14.25
C ASN A 353 15.03 17.24 -14.57
N PHE A 354 15.29 17.64 -15.81
CA PHE A 354 15.05 19.00 -16.27
C PHE A 354 13.58 19.37 -16.18
N VAL A 355 12.67 18.52 -16.68
CA VAL A 355 11.22 18.75 -16.61
C VAL A 355 10.75 18.84 -15.16
N MET A 356 11.21 17.97 -14.26
CA MET A 356 10.84 18.02 -12.84
C MET A 356 11.31 19.33 -12.19
N LYS A 357 12.53 19.77 -12.49
CA LYS A 357 13.07 21.04 -12.00
C LYS A 357 12.28 22.24 -12.50
N MET A 358 11.93 22.27 -13.78
CA MET A 358 11.15 23.35 -14.41
C MET A 358 9.71 23.45 -13.89
N LEU A 359 9.08 22.30 -13.60
CA LEU A 359 7.73 22.29 -13.04
C LEU A 359 7.70 22.86 -11.63
N GLY A 360 8.75 22.63 -10.85
CA GLY A 360 8.81 23.02 -9.44
C GLY A 360 7.86 22.22 -8.54
N GLY A 361 8.09 22.29 -7.23
CA GLY A 361 7.46 21.41 -6.26
C GLY A 361 5.93 21.52 -6.20
N GLU A 362 5.39 22.72 -6.24
CA GLU A 362 3.93 22.93 -6.16
C GLU A 362 3.19 22.36 -7.37
N ARG A 363 3.73 22.54 -8.59
CA ARG A 363 3.12 21.95 -9.79
C ARG A 363 3.25 20.43 -9.78
N LEU A 364 4.35 19.90 -9.25
CA LEU A 364 4.50 18.47 -9.04
C LEU A 364 3.48 17.94 -8.03
N LEU A 365 3.24 18.65 -6.92
CA LEU A 365 2.20 18.30 -5.96
C LEU A 365 0.80 18.32 -6.61
N LYS A 366 0.48 19.34 -7.41
CA LYS A 366 -0.80 19.45 -8.13
C LYS A 366 -1.12 18.24 -9.02
N ARG A 367 -0.09 17.54 -9.54
CA ARG A 367 -0.30 16.32 -10.34
C ARG A 367 -0.94 15.19 -9.54
N TYR A 368 -0.90 15.26 -8.21
CA TYR A 368 -1.51 14.29 -7.30
C TYR A 368 -2.86 14.75 -6.75
N ASP A 369 -3.39 15.93 -7.15
CA ASP A 369 -4.68 16.45 -6.66
C ASP A 369 -5.81 15.42 -6.84
N TRP A 370 -5.86 14.76 -7.99
CA TRP A 370 -6.85 13.74 -8.29
C TRP A 370 -6.78 12.50 -7.39
N VAL A 371 -5.63 12.24 -6.75
CA VAL A 371 -5.44 11.18 -5.75
C VAL A 371 -5.76 11.72 -4.37
N TYR A 372 -5.05 12.77 -3.95
CA TYR A 372 -5.03 13.24 -2.56
C TYR A 372 -6.31 13.97 -2.15
N ASN A 373 -6.98 14.63 -3.09
CA ASN A 373 -8.22 15.37 -2.81
C ASN A 373 -9.49 14.50 -2.93
N TRP A 374 -9.33 13.21 -3.23
CA TRP A 374 -10.48 12.33 -3.34
C TRP A 374 -11.22 12.19 -2.00
N ARG A 375 -12.54 12.20 -2.06
CA ARG A 375 -13.46 11.99 -0.94
C ARG A 375 -14.48 10.93 -1.38
N HIS A 376 -14.99 10.17 -0.42
CA HIS A 376 -16.18 9.38 -0.64
C HIS A 376 -17.38 10.27 -0.29
N ASP A 377 -18.29 10.40 -1.19
CA ASP A 377 -19.57 11.11 -1.02
C ASP A 377 -20.67 10.06 -0.82
#